data_4fa812393add671fdd77b376d7433f8b
#
_entry.id   4fa812393add671fdd77b376d7433f8b
#
_cell.length_a   1.000
_cell.length_b   1.000
_cell.length_c   1.000
_cell.angle_alpha   90.00
_cell.angle_beta   90.00
_cell.angle_gamma   90.00
#
_symmetry.space_group_name_H-M   'P 1'
#
loop_
_entity.id
_entity.type
_entity.pdbx_description
1 polymer ?
#
loop_
_entity_poly.entity_id
_entity_poly.type
_entity_poly.pdbx_seq_one_letter_code
_entity_poly.pdbx_strand_id
1 'polypeptide(L)'
;MSSATEAHVRTLSNGQEIPLLALGMWQVPDGPTAENAVRWALELGYRHIDTAQVYGNETSVGRALAQSGVPRDQLFVTTKFNPSRKDPAAELARNLQRLGLEYVDLYLIHWPQRGPTWAWPGMEHALELGYTRSIGLSNFSVNELDQLLTLSSVPPMVNQVQFSPLAYRRALLEASQARGIVVEAYSPLGTGRNQFASNPAHCRI
;
A
#
# COMPACT_ATOMS: atom_id res chain seq x y z
N MET A 1 -26.08 -18.55 -8.90
CA MET A 1 -26.37 -17.23 -8.32
C MET A 1 -25.13 -16.82 -7.55
N SER A 2 -24.25 -16.04 -8.19
CA SER A 2 -23.04 -15.54 -7.56
C SER A 2 -23.46 -14.34 -6.70
N SER A 3 -23.45 -14.46 -5.37
CA SER A 3 -23.47 -13.30 -4.50
C SER A 3 -22.14 -12.60 -4.72
N ALA A 4 -22.16 -11.45 -5.41
CA ALA A 4 -21.05 -10.54 -5.37
C ALA A 4 -20.81 -10.21 -3.89
N THR A 5 -19.71 -10.69 -3.35
CA THR A 5 -19.25 -10.29 -2.03
C THR A 5 -19.01 -8.78 -2.14
N GLU A 6 -19.84 -7.97 -1.49
CA GLU A 6 -19.61 -6.54 -1.42
C GLU A 6 -18.18 -6.35 -0.95
N ALA A 7 -17.36 -5.76 -1.79
CA ALA A 7 -15.98 -5.48 -1.45
C ALA A 7 -16.01 -4.49 -0.29
N HIS A 8 -15.60 -4.95 0.90
CA HIS A 8 -15.45 -4.06 2.04
C HIS A 8 -14.35 -3.05 1.69
N VAL A 9 -14.73 -1.80 1.47
CA VAL A 9 -13.85 -0.71 1.04
C VAL A 9 -13.84 0.43 2.05
N ARG A 10 -12.80 1.25 2.00
CA ARG A 10 -12.71 2.54 2.67
C ARG A 10 -12.52 3.63 1.63
N THR A 11 -13.30 4.71 1.71
CA THR A 11 -13.13 5.86 0.82
C THR A 11 -11.95 6.73 1.29
N LEU A 12 -11.04 7.03 0.38
CA LEU A 12 -9.94 7.98 0.55
C LEU A 12 -10.43 9.43 0.37
N SER A 13 -9.60 10.40 0.78
CA SER A 13 -9.97 11.83 0.71
C SER A 13 -10.20 12.36 -0.72
N ASN A 14 -9.70 11.66 -1.74
CA ASN A 14 -9.96 11.97 -3.15
C ASN A 14 -11.18 11.24 -3.74
N GLY A 15 -11.92 10.47 -2.94
CA GLY A 15 -13.08 9.70 -3.38
C GLY A 15 -12.78 8.30 -3.90
N GLN A 16 -11.50 7.91 -4.04
CA GLN A 16 -11.13 6.55 -4.45
C GLN A 16 -11.42 5.56 -3.32
N GLU A 17 -11.87 4.37 -3.68
CA GLU A 17 -12.14 3.29 -2.73
C GLU A 17 -10.94 2.35 -2.63
N ILE A 18 -10.42 2.16 -1.41
CA ILE A 18 -9.36 1.19 -1.10
C ILE A 18 -9.97 -0.05 -0.45
N PRO A 19 -9.72 -1.28 -0.96
CA PRO A 19 -10.19 -2.50 -0.33
C PRO A 19 -9.58 -2.68 1.08
N LEU A 20 -10.38 -3.14 2.04
CA LEU A 20 -9.95 -3.33 3.44
C LEU A 20 -8.92 -4.45 3.62
N LEU A 21 -8.87 -5.40 2.70
CA LEU A 21 -7.91 -6.51 2.72
C LEU A 21 -6.99 -6.44 1.51
N ALA A 22 -5.68 -6.52 1.77
CA ALA A 22 -4.64 -6.58 0.76
C ALA A 22 -3.76 -7.82 0.93
N LEU A 23 -3.27 -8.36 -0.19
CA LEU A 23 -2.14 -9.27 -0.19
C LEU A 23 -0.85 -8.46 -0.16
N GLY A 24 -0.07 -8.54 0.93
CA GLY A 24 1.27 -7.97 1.01
C GLY A 24 2.32 -8.90 0.42
N MET A 25 3.18 -8.35 -0.44
CA MET A 25 4.21 -9.11 -1.17
C MET A 25 5.60 -9.02 -0.53
N TRP A 26 5.73 -8.44 0.66
CA TRP A 26 7.00 -8.39 1.38
C TRP A 26 7.51 -9.80 1.72
N GLN A 27 8.80 -10.06 1.47
CA GLN A 27 9.46 -11.37 1.65
C GLN A 27 8.92 -12.50 0.75
N VAL A 28 8.11 -12.19 -0.25
CA VAL A 28 7.72 -13.17 -1.26
C VAL A 28 8.77 -13.12 -2.38
N PRO A 29 9.52 -14.22 -2.64
CA PRO A 29 10.53 -14.25 -3.68
C PRO A 29 9.94 -13.99 -5.07
N ASP A 30 10.71 -13.28 -5.92
CA ASP A 30 10.35 -13.12 -7.33
C ASP A 30 10.23 -14.47 -8.04
N GLY A 31 9.49 -14.53 -9.13
CA GLY A 31 9.24 -15.73 -9.91
C GLY A 31 7.95 -16.46 -9.53
N PRO A 32 7.88 -17.79 -9.70
CA PRO A 32 6.64 -18.57 -9.56
C PRO A 32 5.96 -18.45 -8.19
N THR A 33 6.75 -18.21 -7.12
CA THR A 33 6.20 -18.02 -5.78
C THR A 33 5.34 -16.76 -5.70
N ALA A 34 5.83 -15.65 -6.23
CA ALA A 34 5.08 -14.40 -6.26
C ALA A 34 3.86 -14.49 -7.20
N GLU A 35 4.03 -15.09 -8.36
CA GLU A 35 2.95 -15.28 -9.33
C GLU A 35 1.81 -16.14 -8.74
N ASN A 36 2.14 -17.25 -8.10
CA ASN A 36 1.16 -18.12 -7.46
C ASN A 36 0.45 -17.42 -6.28
N ALA A 37 1.18 -16.66 -5.45
CA ALA A 37 0.58 -15.94 -4.33
C ALA A 37 -0.48 -14.93 -4.81
N VAL A 38 -0.16 -14.15 -5.85
CA VAL A 38 -1.11 -13.18 -6.44
C VAL A 38 -2.29 -13.92 -7.07
N ARG A 39 -2.05 -14.97 -7.86
CA ARG A 39 -3.10 -15.76 -8.50
C ARG A 39 -4.10 -16.31 -7.47
N TRP A 40 -3.61 -16.98 -6.43
CA TRP A 40 -4.47 -17.53 -5.37
C TRP A 40 -5.24 -16.44 -4.61
N ALA A 41 -4.62 -15.31 -4.33
CA ALA A 41 -5.33 -14.21 -3.69
C ALA A 41 -6.49 -13.71 -4.55
N LEU A 42 -6.27 -13.52 -5.86
CA LEU A 42 -7.32 -13.09 -6.78
C LEU A 42 -8.44 -14.14 -6.94
N GLU A 43 -8.09 -15.43 -6.99
CA GLU A 43 -9.05 -16.54 -6.97
C GLU A 43 -9.91 -16.56 -5.69
N LEU A 44 -9.32 -16.21 -4.55
CA LEU A 44 -10.01 -16.07 -3.26
C LEU A 44 -10.80 -14.76 -3.09
N GLY A 45 -10.82 -13.91 -4.11
CA GLY A 45 -11.58 -12.67 -4.10
C GLY A 45 -10.83 -11.45 -3.60
N TYR A 46 -9.54 -11.52 -3.29
CA TYR A 46 -8.73 -10.33 -3.04
C TYR A 46 -8.69 -9.46 -4.30
N ARG A 47 -8.69 -8.16 -4.09
CA ARG A 47 -8.59 -7.17 -5.19
C ARG A 47 -7.50 -6.15 -4.96
N HIS A 48 -6.85 -6.15 -3.79
CA HIS A 48 -5.75 -5.26 -3.45
C HIS A 48 -4.44 -6.06 -3.31
N ILE A 49 -3.45 -5.70 -4.11
CA ILE A 49 -2.09 -6.27 -4.09
C ILE A 49 -1.12 -5.16 -3.71
N ASP A 50 -0.39 -5.36 -2.62
CA ASP A 50 0.59 -4.41 -2.09
C ASP A 50 2.00 -4.94 -2.30
N THR A 51 2.77 -4.27 -3.15
CA THR A 51 4.19 -4.51 -3.38
C THR A 51 5.03 -3.28 -3.08
N ALA A 52 6.31 -3.31 -3.40
CA ALA A 52 7.21 -2.17 -3.31
C ALA A 52 8.44 -2.36 -4.21
N GLN A 53 9.02 -1.26 -4.67
CA GLN A 53 10.25 -1.27 -5.45
C GLN A 53 11.37 -2.11 -4.82
N VAL A 54 11.53 -2.03 -3.50
CA VAL A 54 12.60 -2.73 -2.78
C VAL A 54 12.36 -4.22 -2.59
N TYR A 55 11.15 -4.72 -2.87
CA TYR A 55 10.87 -6.16 -2.74
C TYR A 55 11.42 -6.97 -3.90
N GLY A 56 11.66 -6.32 -5.05
CA GLY A 56 12.25 -6.94 -6.23
C GLY A 56 11.34 -7.92 -6.97
N ASN A 57 10.04 -7.92 -6.66
CA ASN A 57 9.06 -8.88 -7.21
C ASN A 57 7.97 -8.24 -8.08
N GLU A 58 8.10 -6.94 -8.41
CA GLU A 58 7.09 -6.22 -9.20
C GLU A 58 6.83 -6.88 -10.57
N THR A 59 7.86 -7.43 -11.22
CA THR A 59 7.71 -8.10 -12.52
C THR A 59 6.82 -9.34 -12.44
N SER A 60 6.99 -10.16 -11.42
CA SER A 60 6.14 -11.33 -11.21
C SER A 60 4.73 -10.98 -10.79
N VAL A 61 4.59 -9.93 -9.94
CA VAL A 61 3.27 -9.36 -9.62
C VAL A 61 2.55 -8.94 -10.90
N GLY A 62 3.21 -8.15 -11.76
CA GLY A 62 2.64 -7.68 -13.02
C GLY A 62 2.21 -8.81 -13.95
N ARG A 63 3.05 -9.85 -14.12
CA ARG A 63 2.69 -11.03 -14.90
C ARG A 63 1.45 -11.74 -14.36
N ALA A 64 1.36 -11.92 -13.06
CA ALA A 64 0.22 -12.57 -12.43
C ALA A 64 -1.07 -11.75 -12.59
N LEU A 65 -0.99 -10.44 -12.45
CA LEU A 65 -2.13 -9.54 -12.70
C LEU A 65 -2.61 -9.65 -14.16
N ALA A 66 -1.70 -9.59 -15.11
CA ALA A 66 -2.03 -9.69 -16.54
C ALA A 66 -2.68 -11.04 -16.92
N GLN A 67 -2.25 -12.13 -16.27
CA GLN A 67 -2.76 -13.48 -16.51
C GLN A 67 -4.05 -13.79 -15.74
N SER A 68 -4.45 -12.96 -14.79
CA SER A 68 -5.59 -13.23 -13.90
C SER A 68 -6.95 -13.18 -14.60
N GLY A 69 -7.05 -12.47 -15.71
CA GLY A 69 -8.32 -12.17 -16.37
C GLY A 69 -9.21 -11.18 -15.62
N VAL A 70 -8.78 -10.67 -14.45
CA VAL A 70 -9.50 -9.64 -13.68
C VAL A 70 -9.31 -8.29 -14.37
N PRO A 71 -10.39 -7.55 -14.70
CA PRO A 71 -10.28 -6.22 -15.28
C PRO A 71 -9.44 -5.27 -14.39
N ARG A 72 -8.61 -4.40 -15.02
CA ARG A 72 -7.70 -3.49 -14.31
C ARG A 72 -8.43 -2.56 -13.35
N ASP A 73 -9.61 -2.11 -13.71
CA ASP A 73 -10.47 -1.23 -12.89
C ASP A 73 -11.10 -1.92 -11.67
N GLN A 74 -11.03 -3.25 -11.61
CA GLN A 74 -11.42 -4.04 -10.44
C GLN A 74 -10.24 -4.37 -9.52
N LEU A 75 -9.04 -3.95 -9.87
CA LEU A 75 -7.82 -4.19 -9.11
C LEU A 75 -7.36 -2.89 -8.43
N PHE A 76 -6.88 -3.03 -7.22
CA PHE A 76 -6.17 -1.98 -6.49
C PHE A 76 -4.72 -2.40 -6.29
N VAL A 77 -3.78 -1.68 -6.87
CA VAL A 77 -2.36 -2.01 -6.83
C VAL A 77 -1.61 -0.91 -6.11
N THR A 78 -0.90 -1.28 -5.06
CA THR A 78 0.01 -0.39 -4.31
C THR A 78 1.46 -0.74 -4.62
N THR A 79 2.28 0.26 -4.90
CA THR A 79 3.73 0.16 -4.83
C THR A 79 4.33 1.32 -4.03
N LYS A 80 5.64 1.25 -3.74
CA LYS A 80 6.27 2.20 -2.82
C LYS A 80 7.59 2.71 -3.38
N PHE A 81 7.79 4.02 -3.27
CA PHE A 81 9.03 4.70 -3.57
C PHE A 81 10.13 4.32 -2.57
N ASN A 82 11.27 3.94 -3.08
CA ASN A 82 12.47 3.74 -2.26
C ASN A 82 13.17 5.09 -2.01
N PRO A 83 13.19 5.62 -0.76
CA PRO A 83 13.78 6.92 -0.48
C PRO A 83 15.31 7.00 -0.65
N SER A 84 15.99 5.91 -0.92
CA SER A 84 17.40 5.93 -1.35
C SER A 84 17.58 6.47 -2.77
N ARG A 85 16.50 6.54 -3.56
CA ARG A 85 16.45 7.10 -4.90
C ARG A 85 16.20 8.62 -4.84
N LYS A 86 16.26 9.30 -5.99
CA LYS A 86 16.21 10.76 -6.03
C LYS A 86 14.88 11.33 -6.53
N ASP A 87 14.21 10.64 -7.44
CA ASP A 87 13.07 11.16 -8.18
C ASP A 87 11.89 10.17 -8.11
N PRO A 88 10.87 10.46 -7.28
CA PRO A 88 9.71 9.59 -7.14
C PRO A 88 8.94 9.35 -8.44
N ALA A 89 8.76 10.37 -9.28
CA ALA A 89 8.00 10.23 -10.52
C ALA A 89 8.75 9.36 -11.54
N ALA A 90 10.06 9.58 -11.72
CA ALA A 90 10.88 8.74 -12.59
C ALA A 90 10.99 7.30 -12.08
N GLU A 91 11.05 7.10 -10.77
CA GLU A 91 11.06 5.73 -10.20
C GLU A 91 9.70 5.05 -10.38
N LEU A 92 8.57 5.77 -10.24
CA LEU A 92 7.26 5.19 -10.50
C LEU A 92 7.11 4.78 -11.97
N ALA A 93 7.59 5.56 -12.92
CA ALA A 93 7.61 5.17 -14.33
C ALA A 93 8.33 3.82 -14.54
N ARG A 94 9.45 3.59 -13.83
CA ARG A 94 10.18 2.31 -13.86
C ARG A 94 9.41 1.17 -13.18
N ASN A 95 8.71 1.48 -12.08
CA ASN A 95 7.85 0.50 -11.38
C ASN A 95 6.71 0.06 -12.30
N LEU A 96 6.08 1.00 -13.01
CA LEU A 96 5.02 0.73 -13.98
C LEU A 96 5.50 -0.17 -15.11
N GLN A 97 6.72 0.06 -15.64
CA GLN A 97 7.32 -0.83 -16.64
C GLN A 97 7.49 -2.26 -16.11
N ARG A 98 7.97 -2.43 -14.86
CA ARG A 98 8.12 -3.77 -14.25
C ARG A 98 6.78 -4.43 -13.98
N LEU A 99 5.79 -3.68 -13.53
CA LEU A 99 4.43 -4.16 -13.30
C LEU A 99 3.65 -4.41 -14.59
N GLY A 100 4.08 -3.85 -15.73
CA GLY A 100 3.32 -3.88 -16.98
C GLY A 100 1.99 -3.13 -16.89
N LEU A 101 1.94 -2.04 -16.12
CA LEU A 101 0.75 -1.23 -15.89
C LEU A 101 0.95 0.20 -16.37
N GLU A 102 -0.15 0.86 -16.73
CA GLU A 102 -0.16 2.29 -17.08
C GLU A 102 -0.21 3.17 -15.83
N TYR A 103 -0.82 2.69 -14.75
CA TYR A 103 -0.92 3.38 -13.47
C TYR A 103 -0.99 2.38 -12.31
N VAL A 104 -0.65 2.85 -11.10
CA VAL A 104 -1.00 2.19 -9.83
C VAL A 104 -2.11 2.96 -9.13
N ASP A 105 -2.83 2.31 -8.21
CA ASP A 105 -3.93 2.94 -7.47
C ASP A 105 -3.40 3.75 -6.29
N LEU A 106 -2.30 3.29 -5.68
CA LEU A 106 -1.68 3.97 -4.56
C LEU A 106 -0.15 3.91 -4.66
N TYR A 107 0.49 5.07 -4.52
CA TYR A 107 1.93 5.20 -4.45
C TYR A 107 2.35 5.77 -3.10
N LEU A 108 3.20 5.07 -2.36
CA LEU A 108 3.61 5.45 -1.02
C LEU A 108 5.10 5.82 -0.97
N ILE A 109 5.48 6.81 -0.15
CA ILE A 109 6.87 6.92 0.31
C ILE A 109 7.09 5.81 1.34
N HIS A 110 8.05 4.91 1.09
CA HIS A 110 8.22 3.70 1.89
C HIS A 110 8.69 3.98 3.33
N TRP A 111 9.53 5.00 3.51
CA TRP A 111 10.09 5.43 4.81
C TRP A 111 10.41 6.92 4.78
N PRO A 112 10.33 7.64 5.93
CA PRO A 112 10.63 9.08 6.00
C PRO A 112 12.15 9.37 6.02
N GLN A 113 12.96 8.70 5.17
CA GLN A 113 14.39 8.95 5.09
C GLN A 113 14.68 10.34 4.52
N ARG A 114 15.75 10.98 4.96
CA ARG A 114 16.18 12.33 4.59
C ARG A 114 15.20 13.44 4.98
N GLY A 115 14.31 13.16 5.94
CA GLY A 115 13.22 14.04 6.34
C GLY A 115 11.90 13.76 5.63
N PRO A 116 10.79 14.21 6.19
CA PRO A 116 9.46 13.80 5.75
C PRO A 116 8.99 14.45 4.43
N THR A 117 9.59 15.54 4.00
CA THR A 117 9.00 16.44 2.97
C THR A 117 9.70 16.38 1.60
N TRP A 118 10.98 16.02 1.54
CA TRP A 118 11.80 16.20 0.33
C TRP A 118 11.31 15.43 -0.91
N ALA A 119 10.71 14.26 -0.72
CA ALA A 119 10.23 13.44 -1.82
C ALA A 119 8.79 13.79 -2.25
N TRP A 120 8.07 14.57 -1.44
CA TRP A 120 6.65 14.82 -1.67
C TRP A 120 6.33 15.53 -2.98
N PRO A 121 7.06 16.59 -3.40
CA PRO A 121 6.82 17.21 -4.70
C PRO A 121 6.92 16.22 -5.87
N GLY A 122 7.81 15.24 -5.80
CA GLY A 122 7.91 14.19 -6.81
C GLY A 122 6.75 13.18 -6.76
N MET A 123 6.14 12.97 -5.59
CA MET A 123 4.90 12.19 -5.46
C MET A 123 3.71 12.94 -6.08
N GLU A 124 3.57 14.23 -5.80
CA GLU A 124 2.55 15.10 -6.41
C GLU A 124 2.71 15.15 -7.93
N HIS A 125 3.94 15.26 -8.42
CA HIS A 125 4.21 15.21 -9.86
C HIS A 125 3.84 13.86 -10.49
N ALA A 126 4.09 12.75 -9.82
CA ALA A 126 3.65 11.43 -10.29
C ALA A 126 2.11 11.31 -10.38
N LEU A 127 1.40 11.95 -9.45
CA LEU A 127 -0.07 12.06 -9.48
C LEU A 127 -0.55 12.91 -10.67
N GLU A 128 0.08 14.07 -10.90
CA GLU A 128 -0.22 14.95 -12.05
C GLU A 128 -0.01 14.26 -13.40
N LEU A 129 1.05 13.43 -13.52
CA LEU A 129 1.32 12.63 -14.70
C LEU A 129 0.33 11.47 -14.90
N GLY A 130 -0.56 11.21 -13.92
CA GLY A 130 -1.50 10.10 -13.96
C GLY A 130 -0.86 8.71 -13.73
N TYR A 131 0.39 8.66 -13.27
CA TYR A 131 1.08 7.41 -12.96
C TYR A 131 0.54 6.72 -11.71
N THR A 132 -0.16 7.46 -10.87
CA THR A 132 -0.90 6.95 -9.71
C THR A 132 -2.22 7.67 -9.54
N ARG A 133 -3.18 7.00 -8.89
CA ARG A 133 -4.50 7.58 -8.57
C ARG A 133 -4.52 8.24 -7.19
N SER A 134 -3.70 7.75 -6.27
CA SER A 134 -3.57 8.27 -4.90
C SER A 134 -2.11 8.24 -4.48
N ILE A 135 -1.75 9.18 -3.59
CA ILE A 135 -0.42 9.26 -2.99
C ILE A 135 -0.51 9.21 -1.48
N GLY A 136 0.51 8.63 -0.86
CA GLY A 136 0.53 8.47 0.60
C GLY A 136 1.93 8.16 1.13
N LEU A 137 1.93 7.72 2.35
CA LEU A 137 3.11 7.55 3.18
C LEU A 137 3.16 6.16 3.78
N SER A 138 4.35 5.74 4.20
CA SER A 138 4.51 4.57 5.04
C SER A 138 5.52 4.85 6.15
N ASN A 139 5.18 4.44 7.38
CA ASN A 139 6.00 4.59 8.58
C ASN A 139 6.21 6.03 9.08
N PHE A 140 5.33 6.95 8.74
CA PHE A 140 5.40 8.32 9.23
C PHE A 140 4.77 8.45 10.62
N SER A 141 5.46 9.18 11.50
CA SER A 141 4.97 9.59 12.83
C SER A 141 4.03 10.80 12.71
N VAL A 142 3.31 11.12 13.79
CA VAL A 142 2.43 12.31 13.84
C VAL A 142 3.19 13.59 13.53
N ASN A 143 4.39 13.76 14.10
CA ASN A 143 5.20 14.96 13.87
C ASN A 143 5.63 15.08 12.39
N GLU A 144 5.98 13.97 11.73
CA GLU A 144 6.34 13.97 10.31
C GLU A 144 5.13 14.22 9.41
N LEU A 145 3.94 13.74 9.80
CA LEU A 145 2.69 14.09 9.12
C LEU A 145 2.43 15.60 9.20
N ASP A 146 2.58 16.20 10.39
CA ASP A 146 2.36 17.64 10.57
C ASP A 146 3.35 18.47 9.75
N GLN A 147 4.63 18.11 9.74
CA GLN A 147 5.64 18.78 8.92
C GLN A 147 5.30 18.68 7.42
N LEU A 148 4.87 17.53 6.95
CA LEU A 148 4.51 17.34 5.53
C LEU A 148 3.29 18.19 5.16
N LEU A 149 2.26 18.18 5.99
CA LEU A 149 1.01 18.91 5.73
C LEU A 149 1.18 20.42 5.63
N THR A 150 2.25 20.99 6.21
CA THR A 150 2.55 22.42 6.06
C THR A 150 3.05 22.79 4.66
N LEU A 151 3.53 21.83 3.89
CA LEU A 151 4.21 22.06 2.60
C LEU A 151 3.52 21.36 1.41
N SER A 152 2.63 20.40 1.70
CA SER A 152 1.95 19.64 0.65
C SER A 152 0.84 20.44 -0.02
N SER A 153 0.80 20.43 -1.35
CA SER A 153 -0.35 20.94 -2.13
C SER A 153 -1.47 19.92 -2.17
N VAL A 154 -1.11 18.62 -2.24
CA VAL A 154 -2.03 17.50 -2.13
C VAL A 154 -1.71 16.75 -0.82
N PRO A 155 -2.63 16.69 0.15
CA PRO A 155 -2.38 15.95 1.38
C PRO A 155 -2.25 14.46 1.14
N PRO A 156 -1.45 13.73 1.95
CA PRO A 156 -1.36 12.26 1.87
C PRO A 156 -2.71 11.64 2.21
N MET A 157 -3.10 10.62 1.46
CA MET A 157 -4.39 9.94 1.62
C MET A 157 -4.31 8.73 2.54
N VAL A 158 -3.13 8.11 2.60
CA VAL A 158 -2.85 6.89 3.38
C VAL A 158 -1.54 7.05 4.15
N ASN A 159 -1.49 6.52 5.38
CA ASN A 159 -0.25 6.24 6.09
C ASN A 159 -0.21 4.75 6.46
N GLN A 160 0.58 3.97 5.74
CA GLN A 160 0.73 2.54 5.98
C GLN A 160 1.79 2.30 7.06
N VAL A 161 1.41 1.67 8.16
CA VAL A 161 2.28 1.48 9.33
C VAL A 161 2.15 0.08 9.91
N GLN A 162 3.16 -0.35 10.68
CA GLN A 162 2.98 -1.53 11.51
C GLN A 162 1.87 -1.28 12.53
N PHE A 163 0.82 -2.08 12.44
CA PHE A 163 -0.33 -1.94 13.31
C PHE A 163 -0.96 -3.31 13.58
N SER A 164 -1.07 -3.66 14.84
CA SER A 164 -1.62 -4.95 15.28
C SER A 164 -2.13 -4.82 16.71
N PRO A 165 -2.89 -5.80 17.23
CA PRO A 165 -3.30 -5.80 18.64
C PRO A 165 -2.13 -5.69 19.63
N LEU A 166 -0.94 -6.20 19.25
CA LEU A 166 0.29 -6.10 20.08
C LEU A 166 1.12 -4.83 19.80
N ALA A 167 0.84 -4.12 18.71
CA ALA A 167 1.50 -2.89 18.31
C ALA A 167 0.47 -1.79 18.03
N TYR A 168 -0.47 -1.60 18.96
CA TYR A 168 -1.54 -0.63 18.81
C TYR A 168 -1.04 0.79 19.06
N ARG A 169 -1.16 1.64 18.03
CA ARG A 169 -0.65 3.02 18.02
C ARG A 169 -1.81 4.01 18.03
N ARG A 170 -2.54 4.06 19.16
CA ARG A 170 -3.77 4.85 19.30
C ARG A 170 -3.58 6.32 18.90
N ALA A 171 -2.56 6.99 19.41
CA ALA A 171 -2.32 8.40 19.12
C ALA A 171 -2.08 8.66 17.62
N LEU A 172 -1.38 7.74 16.92
CA LEU A 172 -1.18 7.85 15.48
C LEU A 172 -2.48 7.64 14.70
N LEU A 173 -3.30 6.67 15.11
CA LEU A 173 -4.60 6.42 14.49
C LEU A 173 -5.52 7.65 14.60
N GLU A 174 -5.71 8.16 15.82
CA GLU A 174 -6.56 9.33 16.08
C GLU A 174 -6.05 10.58 15.35
N ALA A 175 -4.74 10.80 15.36
CA ALA A 175 -4.12 11.93 14.67
C ALA A 175 -4.27 11.83 13.14
N SER A 176 -4.13 10.63 12.56
CA SER A 176 -4.33 10.41 11.12
C SER A 176 -5.79 10.62 10.74
N GLN A 177 -6.72 10.05 11.51
CA GLN A 177 -8.17 10.20 11.27
C GLN A 177 -8.60 11.67 11.33
N ALA A 178 -8.10 12.43 12.31
CA ALA A 178 -8.39 13.86 12.43
C ALA A 178 -7.92 14.69 11.22
N ARG A 179 -6.98 14.17 10.43
CA ARG A 179 -6.42 14.77 9.22
C ARG A 179 -7.00 14.21 7.93
N GLY A 180 -8.00 13.31 8.02
CA GLY A 180 -8.57 12.64 6.85
C GLY A 180 -7.64 11.60 6.21
N ILE A 181 -6.59 11.16 6.91
CA ILE A 181 -5.61 10.18 6.43
C ILE A 181 -6.02 8.78 6.88
N VAL A 182 -6.16 7.86 5.95
CA VAL A 182 -6.47 6.45 6.25
C VAL A 182 -5.21 5.76 6.78
N VAL A 183 -5.33 5.08 7.92
CA VAL A 183 -4.26 4.20 8.44
C VAL A 183 -4.44 2.82 7.85
N GLU A 184 -3.43 2.35 7.13
CA GLU A 184 -3.33 0.99 6.60
C GLU A 184 -2.34 0.17 7.45
N ALA A 185 -2.76 -1.03 7.87
CA ALA A 185 -1.97 -1.89 8.74
C ALA A 185 -1.13 -2.88 7.93
N TYR A 186 0.19 -2.80 8.01
CA TYR A 186 1.02 -3.92 7.57
C TYR A 186 1.38 -4.84 8.75
N SER A 187 1.62 -6.10 8.44
CA SER A 187 1.91 -7.16 9.43
C SER A 187 0.87 -7.25 10.57
N PRO A 188 -0.43 -7.19 10.29
CA PRO A 188 -1.46 -7.15 11.34
C PRO A 188 -1.49 -8.42 12.19
N LEU A 189 -0.96 -9.54 11.66
CA LEU A 189 -0.87 -10.83 12.33
C LEU A 189 0.58 -11.20 12.76
N GLY A 190 1.52 -10.23 12.77
CA GLY A 190 2.87 -10.42 13.31
C GLY A 190 3.83 -11.21 12.40
N THR A 191 3.61 -11.24 11.09
CA THR A 191 4.49 -11.87 10.07
C THR A 191 4.79 -13.37 10.30
N GLY A 192 3.84 -14.11 10.87
CA GLY A 192 4.05 -15.54 11.18
C GLY A 192 5.06 -15.82 12.30
N ARG A 193 5.65 -14.80 12.90
CA ARG A 193 6.55 -14.92 14.06
C ARG A 193 5.78 -15.02 15.39
N ASN A 194 4.65 -15.67 15.36
CA ASN A 194 4.01 -16.46 16.41
C ASN A 194 3.88 -15.93 17.84
N GLN A 195 3.36 -14.75 18.01
CA GLN A 195 2.85 -14.45 19.34
C GLN A 195 1.31 -14.50 19.42
N PHE A 196 0.63 -14.49 18.27
CA PHE A 196 -0.84 -14.56 18.25
C PHE A 196 -1.37 -16.00 18.43
N ALA A 197 -0.75 -16.99 17.78
CA ALA A 197 -1.20 -18.38 17.84
C ALA A 197 -0.92 -19.09 19.17
N SER A 198 0.03 -18.58 19.96
CA SER A 198 0.44 -19.18 21.24
C SER A 198 -0.15 -18.48 22.48
N ASN A 199 -0.88 -17.38 22.32
CA ASN A 199 -1.48 -16.67 23.44
C ASN A 199 -2.98 -16.99 23.53
N PRO A 200 -3.45 -17.75 24.55
CA PRO A 200 -4.86 -18.12 24.71
C PRO A 200 -5.82 -16.93 24.83
N ALA A 201 -5.33 -15.76 25.22
CA ALA A 201 -6.13 -14.54 25.31
C ALA A 201 -6.54 -13.97 23.94
N HIS A 202 -5.82 -14.32 22.87
CA HIS A 202 -6.10 -13.84 21.51
C HIS A 202 -6.98 -14.80 20.68
N CYS A 203 -7.25 -16.00 21.22
CA CYS A 203 -8.14 -16.96 20.56
C CYS A 203 -9.62 -16.79 20.95
N ARG A 204 -9.98 -15.71 21.66
CA ARG A 204 -11.36 -15.41 22.03
C ARG A 204 -11.80 -14.11 21.35
N ILE A 205 -12.04 -14.20 20.06
CA ILE A 205 -12.85 -13.25 19.30
C ILE A 205 -14.05 -14.01 18.76
#